data_c59ddf70dc0dfe4a4da21491a327454b
#
_entry.id   c59ddf70dc0dfe4a4da21491a327454b
#
_cell.length_a   1.000
_cell.length_b   1.000
_cell.length_c   1.000
_cell.angle_alpha   90.00
_cell.angle_beta   90.00
_cell.angle_gamma   90.00
#
_symmetry.space_group_name_H-M   'P 1'
#
loop_
_entity.id
_entity.type
_entity.pdbx_description
1 polymer ?
#
loop_
_entity_poly.entity_id
_entity_poly.type
_entity_poly.pdbx_seq_one_letter_code
_entity_poly.pdbx_strand_id
1 'polypeptide(L)'
;MTKTIIAVLCALVLTACGPAAPDMDDLAREYLYLELSMGLHDSGHVDAYFGPAELKAAAEETALSLDQILTASTDLAERLAAIDTGDDEMFGMRIAGLIARLQALDTRIAINKGEFLSFDDESMALFGSAAPDNDAAHFETILQELDALLPGDAPLSKRVEDFNNQFVIPLDRLPDVFEAAMAECRKRTLLHIDLPEGESFTIEYVNDKPWSGYNWYQGNSISLIQVNTDFPIYISRAVDLGCHEGYPGHHTFNALLEKNLVNDAGWLEFSLYPLFSPQSLIAEGSGNYGIDLAFPGAERSDFEKAVLFPLAGLDAETADRYYEVAALIGQLNFAGNEAARDYLNGEITREEAAEWLQTYGMMREDKSLQRTRFIDTYRSYVINYNHGKAMVADYIERDGADIDERWARFEAMLSSPMLPADLK
;
A
#
# COMPACT_ATOMS: atom_id res chain seq x y z
N MET A 1 -12.72 -78.30 -47.46
CA MET A 1 -13.48 -77.07 -47.14
C MET A 1 -13.11 -76.61 -45.74
N THR A 2 -12.09 -75.77 -45.64
CA THR A 2 -11.53 -75.28 -44.40
C THR A 2 -12.07 -73.86 -44.16
N LYS A 3 -12.86 -73.63 -43.10
CA LYS A 3 -13.37 -72.34 -42.74
C LYS A 3 -12.36 -71.66 -41.80
N THR A 4 -11.76 -70.59 -42.24
CA THR A 4 -10.88 -69.68 -41.44
C THR A 4 -11.76 -68.71 -40.66
N ILE A 5 -11.70 -68.75 -39.34
CA ILE A 5 -12.33 -67.78 -38.46
C ILE A 5 -11.38 -66.66 -38.21
N ILE A 6 -11.68 -65.44 -38.68
CA ILE A 6 -10.94 -64.22 -38.40
C ILE A 6 -11.53 -63.65 -37.08
N ALA A 7 -10.73 -63.67 -36.00
CA ALA A 7 -11.04 -62.99 -34.76
C ALA A 7 -10.63 -61.51 -34.89
N VAL A 8 -11.60 -60.60 -34.87
CA VAL A 8 -11.38 -59.16 -34.78
C VAL A 8 -11.17 -58.81 -33.33
N LEU A 9 -9.94 -58.42 -32.97
CA LEU A 9 -9.58 -57.87 -31.64
C LEU A 9 -9.97 -56.40 -31.63
N CYS A 10 -11.08 -56.04 -30.96
CA CYS A 10 -11.39 -54.65 -30.60
C CYS A 10 -10.48 -54.23 -29.45
N ALA A 11 -9.46 -53.44 -29.73
CA ALA A 11 -8.70 -52.74 -28.69
C ALA A 11 -9.59 -51.59 -28.16
N LEU A 12 -10.11 -51.74 -26.95
CA LEU A 12 -10.71 -50.64 -26.15
C LEU A 12 -9.53 -49.71 -25.73
N VAL A 13 -9.44 -48.57 -26.39
CA VAL A 13 -8.61 -47.46 -25.90
C VAL A 13 -9.35 -46.86 -24.73
N LEU A 14 -8.96 -47.24 -23.52
CA LEU A 14 -9.36 -46.55 -22.30
C LEU A 14 -8.57 -45.22 -22.31
N THR A 15 -9.20 -44.16 -22.78
CA THR A 15 -8.73 -42.80 -22.46
C THR A 15 -8.91 -42.61 -20.95
N ALA A 16 -7.81 -42.69 -20.21
CA ALA A 16 -7.77 -42.26 -18.86
C ALA A 16 -8.07 -40.73 -18.86
N CYS A 17 -9.28 -40.32 -18.53
CA CYS A 17 -9.53 -38.96 -18.08
C CYS A 17 -8.71 -38.79 -16.80
N GLY A 18 -7.60 -38.10 -16.87
CA GLY A 18 -6.95 -37.51 -15.70
C GLY A 18 -7.99 -36.62 -14.97
N PRO A 19 -7.79 -36.36 -13.67
CA PRO A 19 -8.63 -35.40 -12.98
C PRO A 19 -8.63 -34.10 -13.82
N ALA A 20 -9.84 -33.52 -14.01
CA ALA A 20 -9.96 -32.22 -14.67
C ALA A 20 -9.05 -31.22 -13.92
N ALA A 21 -8.38 -30.33 -14.69
CA ALA A 21 -7.64 -29.24 -14.07
C ALA A 21 -8.56 -28.48 -13.11
N PRO A 22 -8.08 -28.09 -11.92
CA PRO A 22 -8.92 -27.37 -10.96
C PRO A 22 -9.44 -26.08 -11.60
N ASP A 23 -10.70 -25.77 -11.34
CA ASP A 23 -11.31 -24.52 -11.78
C ASP A 23 -10.69 -23.36 -10.99
N MET A 24 -10.10 -22.40 -11.69
CA MET A 24 -9.48 -21.24 -11.04
C MET A 24 -10.47 -20.39 -10.26
N ASP A 25 -11.73 -20.35 -10.68
CA ASP A 25 -12.76 -19.61 -9.97
C ASP A 25 -13.08 -20.26 -8.62
N ASP A 26 -13.05 -21.60 -8.54
CA ASP A 26 -13.20 -22.32 -7.29
C ASP A 26 -12.01 -22.04 -6.33
N LEU A 27 -10.77 -22.05 -6.85
CA LEU A 27 -9.58 -21.74 -6.05
C LEU A 27 -9.59 -20.28 -5.56
N ALA A 28 -9.99 -19.32 -6.41
CA ALA A 28 -10.12 -17.92 -6.04
C ALA A 28 -11.20 -17.72 -4.96
N ARG A 29 -12.33 -18.42 -5.06
CA ARG A 29 -13.39 -18.40 -4.02
C ARG A 29 -12.90 -18.98 -2.70
N GLU A 30 -12.13 -20.05 -2.74
CA GLU A 30 -11.53 -20.65 -1.54
C GLU A 30 -10.55 -19.68 -0.89
N TYR A 31 -9.66 -19.03 -1.66
CA TYR A 31 -8.78 -17.98 -1.18
C TYR A 31 -9.55 -16.85 -0.48
N LEU A 32 -10.57 -16.30 -1.14
CA LEU A 32 -11.41 -15.24 -0.54
C LEU A 32 -12.08 -15.68 0.77
N TYR A 33 -12.55 -16.92 0.83
CA TYR A 33 -13.16 -17.46 2.03
C TYR A 33 -12.17 -17.55 3.20
N LEU A 34 -10.89 -17.91 2.94
CA LEU A 34 -9.84 -17.97 3.95
C LEU A 34 -9.47 -16.57 4.45
N GLU A 35 -9.30 -15.58 3.56
CA GLU A 35 -9.02 -14.20 3.92
C GLU A 35 -10.15 -13.57 4.75
N LEU A 36 -11.41 -13.79 4.35
CA LEU A 36 -12.57 -13.33 5.10
C LEU A 36 -12.67 -14.02 6.47
N SER A 37 -12.31 -15.31 6.56
CA SER A 37 -12.25 -16.04 7.83
C SER A 37 -11.16 -15.48 8.74
N MET A 38 -9.99 -15.10 8.20
CA MET A 38 -8.93 -14.42 8.96
C MET A 38 -9.39 -13.06 9.49
N GLY A 39 -10.18 -12.32 8.71
CA GLY A 39 -10.79 -11.05 9.14
C GLY A 39 -11.68 -11.15 10.38
N LEU A 40 -12.16 -12.34 10.76
CA LEU A 40 -12.90 -12.56 12.00
C LEU A 40 -11.97 -12.63 13.24
N HIS A 41 -10.70 -12.97 13.05
CA HIS A 41 -9.69 -13.03 14.11
C HIS A 41 -8.88 -11.74 14.20
N ASP A 42 -8.72 -11.04 13.08
CA ASP A 42 -7.96 -9.80 12.96
C ASP A 42 -8.79 -8.77 12.16
N SER A 43 -9.43 -7.86 12.87
CA SER A 43 -10.33 -6.85 12.28
C SER A 43 -9.65 -5.87 11.33
N GLY A 44 -8.32 -5.78 11.37
CA GLY A 44 -7.50 -4.95 10.46
C GLY A 44 -6.97 -5.71 9.25
N HIS A 45 -7.29 -7.01 9.10
CA HIS A 45 -6.71 -7.84 8.05
C HIS A 45 -7.31 -7.57 6.66
N VAL A 46 -8.63 -7.42 6.57
CA VAL A 46 -9.34 -7.13 5.32
C VAL A 46 -9.57 -5.63 5.21
N ASP A 47 -8.84 -4.97 4.32
CA ASP A 47 -8.93 -3.54 4.09
C ASP A 47 -10.15 -3.15 3.26
N ALA A 48 -10.39 -3.87 2.16
CA ALA A 48 -11.56 -3.71 1.31
C ALA A 48 -12.12 -5.06 0.86
N TYR A 49 -13.44 -5.15 0.76
CA TYR A 49 -14.13 -6.28 0.18
C TYR A 49 -15.41 -5.85 -0.55
N PHE A 50 -15.44 -6.10 -1.85
CA PHE A 50 -16.60 -5.83 -2.71
C PHE A 50 -17.01 -7.05 -3.55
N GLY A 51 -16.54 -8.25 -3.13
CA GLY A 51 -16.88 -9.55 -3.73
C GLY A 51 -18.24 -10.10 -3.32
N PRO A 52 -18.53 -11.39 -3.64
CA PRO A 52 -19.80 -12.03 -3.37
C PRO A 52 -20.17 -12.06 -1.87
N ALA A 53 -21.32 -11.49 -1.51
CA ALA A 53 -21.76 -11.40 -0.11
C ALA A 53 -21.92 -12.77 0.56
N GLU A 54 -22.24 -13.82 -0.21
CA GLU A 54 -22.37 -15.19 0.30
C GLU A 54 -21.06 -15.77 0.84
N LEU A 55 -19.89 -15.36 0.33
CA LEU A 55 -18.58 -15.80 0.86
C LEU A 55 -18.35 -15.23 2.26
N LYS A 56 -18.67 -13.94 2.45
CA LYS A 56 -18.58 -13.31 3.77
C LYS A 56 -19.53 -13.96 4.77
N ALA A 57 -20.78 -14.18 4.37
CA ALA A 57 -21.75 -14.85 5.21
C ALA A 57 -21.31 -16.28 5.58
N ALA A 58 -20.73 -17.03 4.64
CA ALA A 58 -20.21 -18.37 4.89
C ALA A 58 -19.03 -18.38 5.87
N ALA A 59 -18.10 -17.41 5.77
CA ALA A 59 -17.01 -17.25 6.72
C ALA A 59 -17.52 -16.96 8.14
N GLU A 60 -18.49 -16.05 8.27
CA GLU A 60 -19.13 -15.70 9.54
C GLU A 60 -19.88 -16.89 10.15
N GLU A 61 -20.59 -17.69 9.35
CA GLU A 61 -21.35 -18.87 9.80
C GLU A 61 -20.44 -20.00 10.28
N THR A 62 -19.35 -20.28 9.54
CA THR A 62 -18.45 -21.39 9.84
C THR A 62 -17.45 -21.04 10.94
N ALA A 63 -16.97 -19.79 10.98
CA ALA A 63 -16.01 -19.26 11.96
C ALA A 63 -14.80 -20.19 12.15
N LEU A 64 -14.02 -20.43 11.09
CA LEU A 64 -12.83 -21.29 11.13
C LEU A 64 -11.85 -20.81 12.21
N SER A 65 -11.20 -21.75 12.91
CA SER A 65 -10.07 -21.43 13.79
C SER A 65 -8.82 -21.08 12.98
N LEU A 66 -7.86 -20.37 13.58
CA LEU A 66 -6.59 -20.04 12.94
C LEU A 66 -5.84 -21.29 12.43
N ASP A 67 -5.89 -22.43 13.15
CA ASP A 67 -5.26 -23.67 12.70
C ASP A 67 -5.99 -24.30 11.49
N GLN A 68 -7.29 -24.13 11.39
CA GLN A 68 -8.07 -24.61 10.23
C GLN A 68 -7.79 -23.73 9.01
N ILE A 69 -7.71 -22.39 9.18
CA ILE A 69 -7.34 -21.46 8.11
C ILE A 69 -5.93 -21.79 7.60
N LEU A 70 -4.94 -21.96 8.51
CA LEU A 70 -3.56 -22.27 8.15
C LEU A 70 -3.45 -23.58 7.36
N THR A 71 -4.16 -24.63 7.81
CA THR A 71 -4.16 -25.93 7.12
C THR A 71 -4.72 -25.80 5.70
N ALA A 72 -5.85 -25.10 5.55
CA ALA A 72 -6.49 -24.91 4.25
C ALA A 72 -5.70 -24.00 3.33
N SER A 73 -5.05 -22.94 3.87
CA SER A 73 -4.16 -22.04 3.15
C SER A 73 -2.97 -22.77 2.55
N THR A 74 -2.29 -23.59 3.36
CA THR A 74 -1.17 -24.43 2.92
C THR A 74 -1.59 -25.40 1.80
N ASP A 75 -2.72 -26.12 1.95
CA ASP A 75 -3.25 -27.01 0.92
C ASP A 75 -3.58 -26.27 -0.37
N LEU A 76 -4.23 -25.09 -0.27
CA LEU A 76 -4.54 -24.27 -1.43
C LEU A 76 -3.29 -23.79 -2.16
N ALA A 77 -2.25 -23.36 -1.42
CA ALA A 77 -0.98 -22.94 -1.99
C ALA A 77 -0.28 -24.09 -2.74
N GLU A 78 -0.29 -25.32 -2.19
CA GLU A 78 0.25 -26.52 -2.85
C GLU A 78 -0.51 -26.84 -4.14
N ARG A 79 -1.83 -26.74 -4.14
CA ARG A 79 -2.67 -26.97 -5.35
C ARG A 79 -2.42 -25.92 -6.42
N LEU A 80 -2.27 -24.65 -6.05
CA LEU A 80 -1.92 -23.56 -6.97
C LEU A 80 -0.53 -23.76 -7.57
N ALA A 81 0.46 -24.15 -6.76
CA ALA A 81 1.83 -24.42 -7.22
C ALA A 81 1.94 -25.61 -8.20
N ALA A 82 0.97 -26.51 -8.19
CA ALA A 82 0.91 -27.65 -9.12
C ALA A 82 0.30 -27.30 -10.50
N ILE A 83 -0.22 -26.09 -10.67
CA ILE A 83 -0.84 -25.65 -11.94
C ILE A 83 0.27 -25.31 -12.94
N ASP A 84 0.17 -25.89 -14.15
CA ASP A 84 1.03 -25.52 -15.27
C ASP A 84 0.48 -24.23 -15.91
N THR A 85 1.26 -23.16 -15.83
CA THR A 85 0.88 -21.85 -16.39
C THR A 85 1.25 -21.70 -17.87
N GLY A 86 2.00 -22.64 -18.44
CA GLY A 86 2.48 -22.57 -19.82
C GLY A 86 3.28 -21.29 -20.09
N ASP A 87 3.06 -20.70 -21.28
CA ASP A 87 3.68 -19.44 -21.69
C ASP A 87 2.81 -18.19 -21.41
N ASP A 88 1.72 -18.33 -20.63
CA ASP A 88 0.85 -17.22 -20.26
C ASP A 88 1.43 -16.47 -19.04
N GLU A 89 2.12 -15.37 -19.32
CA GLU A 89 2.78 -14.55 -18.31
C GLU A 89 1.79 -13.98 -17.27
N MET A 90 0.65 -13.44 -17.73
CA MET A 90 -0.37 -12.87 -16.84
C MET A 90 -1.00 -13.94 -15.94
N PHE A 91 -1.25 -15.12 -16.50
CA PHE A 91 -1.74 -16.26 -15.70
C PHE A 91 -0.68 -16.74 -14.71
N GLY A 92 0.61 -16.75 -15.11
CA GLY A 92 1.73 -17.02 -14.21
C GLY A 92 1.81 -16.04 -13.04
N MET A 93 1.67 -14.74 -13.31
CA MET A 93 1.62 -13.68 -12.28
C MET A 93 0.41 -13.84 -11.35
N ARG A 94 -0.77 -14.22 -11.88
CA ARG A 94 -1.97 -14.51 -11.07
C ARG A 94 -1.72 -15.62 -10.05
N ILE A 95 -1.16 -16.75 -10.50
CA ILE A 95 -0.83 -17.90 -9.63
C ILE A 95 0.21 -17.51 -8.58
N ALA A 96 1.30 -16.87 -9.00
CA ALA A 96 2.35 -16.40 -8.10
C ALA A 96 1.80 -15.42 -7.07
N GLY A 97 0.92 -14.52 -7.48
CA GLY A 97 0.25 -13.55 -6.60
C GLY A 97 -0.64 -14.21 -5.54
N LEU A 98 -1.42 -15.21 -5.91
CA LEU A 98 -2.25 -15.97 -4.95
C LEU A 98 -1.38 -16.73 -3.94
N ILE A 99 -0.32 -17.41 -4.40
CA ILE A 99 0.61 -18.13 -3.51
C ILE A 99 1.28 -17.17 -2.54
N ALA A 100 1.77 -16.01 -3.01
CA ALA A 100 2.42 -15.03 -2.16
C ALA A 100 1.48 -14.45 -1.09
N ARG A 101 0.20 -14.22 -1.42
CA ARG A 101 -0.82 -13.78 -0.46
C ARG A 101 -1.15 -14.85 0.56
N LEU A 102 -1.26 -16.13 0.17
CA LEU A 102 -1.44 -17.24 1.12
C LEU A 102 -0.26 -17.37 2.07
N GLN A 103 0.98 -17.21 1.60
CA GLN A 103 2.17 -17.19 2.48
C GLN A 103 2.14 -16.02 3.46
N ALA A 104 1.68 -14.85 3.04
CA ALA A 104 1.47 -13.71 3.92
C ALA A 104 0.34 -13.97 4.93
N LEU A 105 -0.76 -14.61 4.52
CA LEU A 105 -1.83 -15.06 5.42
C LEU A 105 -1.30 -16.02 6.49
N ASP A 106 -0.50 -17.02 6.11
CA ASP A 106 0.12 -17.97 7.06
C ASP A 106 1.01 -17.24 8.09
N THR A 107 1.80 -16.26 7.63
CA THR A 107 2.63 -15.41 8.48
C THR A 107 1.75 -14.58 9.43
N ARG A 108 0.66 -13.99 8.93
CA ARG A 108 -0.25 -13.21 9.77
C ARG A 108 -0.97 -14.06 10.81
N ILE A 109 -1.31 -15.31 10.48
CA ILE A 109 -1.84 -16.29 11.44
C ILE A 109 -0.83 -16.57 12.55
N ALA A 110 0.45 -16.79 12.21
CA ALA A 110 1.52 -17.01 13.18
C ALA A 110 1.66 -15.82 14.14
N ILE A 111 1.66 -14.58 13.62
CA ILE A 111 1.68 -13.35 14.43
C ILE A 111 0.48 -13.29 15.39
N ASN A 112 -0.72 -13.60 14.92
CA ASN A 112 -1.93 -13.62 15.75
C ASN A 112 -1.90 -14.72 16.84
N LYS A 113 -1.10 -15.77 16.64
CA LYS A 113 -0.82 -16.80 17.64
C LYS A 113 0.32 -16.41 18.61
N GLY A 114 0.95 -15.25 18.40
CA GLY A 114 2.07 -14.77 19.23
C GLY A 114 3.44 -15.29 18.77
N GLU A 115 3.55 -15.82 17.57
CA GLU A 115 4.79 -16.30 16.96
C GLU A 115 5.37 -15.19 16.08
N PHE A 116 6.39 -14.46 16.56
CA PHE A 116 6.95 -13.30 15.88
C PHE A 116 8.28 -13.66 15.20
N LEU A 117 8.44 -13.13 13.99
CA LEU A 117 9.71 -13.11 13.24
C LEU A 117 10.51 -11.85 13.60
N SER A 118 11.78 -11.80 13.18
CA SER A 118 12.50 -10.53 13.13
C SER A 118 11.79 -9.53 12.21
N PHE A 119 12.03 -8.23 12.41
CA PHE A 119 11.40 -7.20 11.59
C PHE A 119 11.62 -7.44 10.09
N ASP A 120 12.85 -7.76 9.68
CA ASP A 120 13.18 -7.96 8.27
C ASP A 120 12.60 -9.26 7.69
N ASP A 121 12.63 -10.36 8.49
CA ASP A 121 12.00 -11.62 8.07
C ASP A 121 10.48 -11.48 7.97
N GLU A 122 9.85 -10.74 8.89
CA GLU A 122 8.43 -10.43 8.84
C GLU A 122 8.10 -9.57 7.61
N SER A 123 8.90 -8.53 7.35
CA SER A 123 8.74 -7.67 6.17
C SER A 123 8.82 -8.47 4.87
N MET A 124 9.80 -9.37 4.78
CA MET A 124 9.97 -10.24 3.62
C MET A 124 8.79 -11.20 3.46
N ALA A 125 8.31 -11.79 4.56
CA ALA A 125 7.23 -12.77 4.52
C ALA A 125 5.86 -12.15 4.20
N LEU A 126 5.59 -10.92 4.70
CA LEU A 126 4.31 -10.24 4.47
C LEU A 126 4.30 -9.42 3.18
N PHE A 127 5.39 -8.69 2.90
CA PHE A 127 5.42 -7.66 1.86
C PHE A 127 6.39 -7.97 0.71
N GLY A 128 7.10 -9.10 0.76
CA GLY A 128 8.01 -9.53 -0.31
C GLY A 128 9.30 -8.70 -0.43
N SER A 129 9.58 -7.85 0.55
CA SER A 129 10.79 -7.02 0.59
C SER A 129 11.15 -6.64 2.02
N ALA A 130 12.42 -6.27 2.23
CA ALA A 130 12.92 -5.69 3.48
C ALA A 130 13.56 -4.33 3.20
N ALA A 131 13.33 -3.36 4.08
CA ALA A 131 13.91 -2.02 3.94
C ALA A 131 15.43 -2.04 4.24
N PRO A 132 16.21 -1.17 3.58
CA PRO A 132 17.61 -0.96 3.92
C PRO A 132 17.79 -0.63 5.41
N ASP A 133 18.93 -1.01 5.97
CA ASP A 133 19.35 -0.66 7.31
C ASP A 133 20.15 0.67 7.26
N ASN A 134 19.76 1.65 8.06
CA ASN A 134 20.41 2.96 8.12
C ASN A 134 20.86 3.26 9.55
N ASP A 135 22.12 3.54 9.74
CA ASP A 135 22.66 3.92 11.03
C ASP A 135 22.38 5.41 11.39
N ALA A 136 22.61 5.76 12.65
CA ALA A 136 22.43 7.13 13.13
C ALA A 136 23.26 8.17 12.32
N ALA A 137 24.44 7.81 11.82
CA ALA A 137 25.32 8.71 11.08
C ALA A 137 24.69 9.14 9.74
N HIS A 138 23.88 8.29 9.13
CA HIS A 138 23.09 8.64 7.94
C HIS A 138 22.17 9.83 8.24
N PHE A 139 21.42 9.78 9.33
CA PHE A 139 20.46 10.82 9.71
C PHE A 139 21.15 12.08 10.23
N GLU A 140 22.26 11.95 10.95
CA GLU A 140 23.02 13.09 11.49
C GLU A 140 23.46 14.08 10.40
N THR A 141 23.84 13.62 9.22
CA THR A 141 24.20 14.48 8.09
C THR A 141 23.01 15.35 7.67
N ILE A 142 21.83 14.77 7.54
CA ILE A 142 20.59 15.48 7.17
C ILE A 142 20.20 16.47 8.27
N LEU A 143 20.34 16.08 9.54
CA LEU A 143 20.05 16.95 10.68
C LEU A 143 20.98 18.16 10.74
N GLN A 144 22.26 18.03 10.35
CA GLN A 144 23.19 19.16 10.25
C GLN A 144 22.77 20.17 9.17
N GLU A 145 22.28 19.69 8.02
CA GLU A 145 21.74 20.56 6.96
C GLU A 145 20.49 21.29 7.44
N LEU A 146 19.59 20.56 8.13
CA LEU A 146 18.38 21.13 8.70
C LEU A 146 18.68 22.17 9.80
N ASP A 147 19.69 21.93 10.65
CA ASP A 147 20.15 22.85 11.68
C ASP A 147 20.70 24.15 11.06
N ALA A 148 21.48 24.05 9.98
CA ALA A 148 21.96 25.20 9.24
C ALA A 148 20.83 26.00 8.57
N LEU A 149 19.78 25.33 8.11
CA LEU A 149 18.65 25.95 7.46
C LEU A 149 17.72 26.67 8.46
N LEU A 150 17.63 26.18 9.70
CA LEU A 150 16.82 26.74 10.77
C LEU A 150 17.69 27.14 11.98
N PRO A 151 18.54 28.17 11.89
CA PRO A 151 19.46 28.55 12.97
C PRO A 151 18.71 29.05 14.22
N GLY A 152 19.28 28.79 15.42
CA GLY A 152 18.73 29.23 16.70
C GLY A 152 19.27 28.45 17.89
N ASP A 153 18.98 28.91 19.12
CA ASP A 153 19.51 28.32 20.36
C ASP A 153 18.58 27.18 20.91
N ALA A 154 17.33 27.10 20.44
CA ALA A 154 16.42 26.06 20.85
C ALA A 154 16.79 24.70 20.21
N PRO A 155 16.37 23.56 20.80
CA PRO A 155 16.52 22.25 20.18
C PRO A 155 15.99 22.23 18.74
N LEU A 156 16.66 21.50 17.82
CA LEU A 156 16.32 21.49 16.40
C LEU A 156 14.87 21.08 16.17
N SER A 157 14.38 20.03 16.85
CA SER A 157 12.98 19.58 16.76
C SER A 157 11.98 20.69 17.09
N LYS A 158 12.28 21.52 18.09
CA LYS A 158 11.43 22.67 18.45
C LYS A 158 11.47 23.77 17.38
N ARG A 159 12.63 24.03 16.79
CA ARG A 159 12.74 25.02 15.69
C ARG A 159 12.00 24.55 14.43
N VAL A 160 12.07 23.25 14.12
CA VAL A 160 11.31 22.63 13.04
C VAL A 160 9.81 22.73 13.31
N GLU A 161 9.36 22.41 14.52
CA GLU A 161 7.98 22.53 14.92
C GLU A 161 7.45 23.96 14.78
N ASP A 162 8.19 24.94 15.36
CA ASP A 162 7.80 26.35 15.33
C ASP A 162 7.77 26.90 13.90
N PHE A 163 8.69 26.44 13.07
CA PHE A 163 8.72 26.81 11.66
C PHE A 163 7.52 26.21 10.91
N ASN A 164 7.26 24.92 11.03
CA ASN A 164 6.17 24.25 10.33
C ASN A 164 4.78 24.74 10.79
N ASN A 165 4.64 25.15 12.06
CA ASN A 165 3.37 25.67 12.58
C ASN A 165 2.88 26.95 11.86
N GLN A 166 3.77 27.64 11.13
CA GLN A 166 3.39 28.78 10.31
C GLN A 166 2.60 28.37 9.04
N PHE A 167 2.65 27.09 8.69
CA PHE A 167 2.05 26.53 7.47
C PHE A 167 0.87 25.60 7.73
N VAL A 168 0.27 25.68 8.93
CA VAL A 168 -0.92 24.93 9.29
C VAL A 168 -2.14 25.52 8.57
N ILE A 169 -2.91 24.66 7.90
CA ILE A 169 -4.17 25.04 7.27
C ILE A 169 -5.21 25.31 8.38
N PRO A 170 -5.85 26.49 8.43
CA PRO A 170 -6.97 26.72 9.34
C PRO A 170 -8.10 25.72 9.09
N LEU A 171 -8.72 25.20 10.16
CA LEU A 171 -9.74 24.14 10.06
C LEU A 171 -10.92 24.51 9.16
N ASP A 172 -11.33 25.79 9.18
CA ASP A 172 -12.40 26.31 8.33
C ASP A 172 -12.02 26.45 6.85
N ARG A 173 -10.73 26.29 6.51
CA ARG A 173 -10.18 26.32 5.15
C ARG A 173 -9.86 24.93 4.58
N LEU A 174 -9.83 23.91 5.44
CA LEU A 174 -9.49 22.55 5.02
C LEU A 174 -10.31 22.07 3.82
N PRO A 175 -11.66 22.21 3.79
CA PRO A 175 -12.45 21.72 2.66
C PRO A 175 -12.03 22.33 1.33
N ASP A 176 -11.89 23.67 1.28
CA ASP A 176 -11.54 24.38 0.04
C ASP A 176 -10.14 24.01 -0.46
N VAL A 177 -9.17 23.86 0.48
CA VAL A 177 -7.78 23.53 0.16
C VAL A 177 -7.67 22.08 -0.33
N PHE A 178 -8.35 21.12 0.32
CA PHE A 178 -8.35 19.72 -0.09
C PHE A 178 -9.09 19.52 -1.42
N GLU A 179 -10.22 20.17 -1.63
CA GLU A 179 -10.95 20.13 -2.91
C GLU A 179 -10.07 20.61 -4.06
N ALA A 180 -9.37 21.74 -3.89
CA ALA A 180 -8.47 22.27 -4.91
C ALA A 180 -7.27 21.33 -5.17
N ALA A 181 -6.66 20.75 -4.13
CA ALA A 181 -5.56 19.81 -4.26
C ALA A 181 -6.00 18.55 -5.02
N MET A 182 -7.11 17.93 -4.62
CA MET A 182 -7.64 16.72 -5.25
C MET A 182 -8.09 16.94 -6.68
N ALA A 183 -8.70 18.10 -6.97
CA ALA A 183 -9.10 18.47 -8.34
C ALA A 183 -7.87 18.57 -9.26
N GLU A 184 -6.76 19.13 -8.79
CA GLU A 184 -5.54 19.22 -9.59
C GLU A 184 -4.86 17.85 -9.73
N CYS A 185 -4.79 17.02 -8.66
CA CYS A 185 -4.31 15.64 -8.73
C CYS A 185 -5.10 14.84 -9.79
N ARG A 186 -6.45 14.90 -9.74
CA ARG A 186 -7.33 14.24 -10.72
C ARG A 186 -7.10 14.74 -12.14
N LYS A 187 -7.07 16.04 -12.32
CA LYS A 187 -6.84 16.67 -13.64
C LYS A 187 -5.54 16.17 -14.27
N ARG A 188 -4.45 16.10 -13.50
CA ARG A 188 -3.14 15.63 -13.97
C ARG A 188 -3.16 14.14 -14.30
N THR A 189 -3.79 13.33 -13.48
CA THR A 189 -3.95 11.89 -13.72
C THR A 189 -4.74 11.61 -15.01
N LEU A 190 -5.84 12.32 -15.25
CA LEU A 190 -6.68 12.17 -16.45
C LEU A 190 -6.01 12.61 -17.77
N LEU A 191 -4.84 13.23 -17.73
CA LEU A 191 -4.04 13.47 -18.94
C LEU A 191 -3.37 12.19 -19.45
N HIS A 192 -3.24 11.17 -18.61
CA HIS A 192 -2.42 9.99 -18.87
C HIS A 192 -3.16 8.65 -18.63
N ILE A 193 -4.15 8.63 -17.73
CA ILE A 193 -4.87 7.41 -17.33
C ILE A 193 -6.36 7.59 -17.62
N ASP A 194 -6.95 6.62 -18.35
CA ASP A 194 -8.38 6.52 -18.56
C ASP A 194 -9.04 5.78 -17.38
N LEU A 195 -9.72 6.53 -16.51
CA LEU A 195 -10.43 5.97 -15.37
C LEU A 195 -11.81 5.43 -15.78
N PRO A 196 -12.36 4.44 -15.02
CA PRO A 196 -13.69 3.91 -15.24
C PRO A 196 -14.78 5.00 -15.24
N GLU A 197 -15.78 4.85 -16.10
CA GLU A 197 -16.91 5.79 -16.15
C GLU A 197 -17.68 5.80 -14.83
N GLY A 198 -17.94 6.98 -14.29
CA GLY A 198 -18.68 7.17 -13.04
C GLY A 198 -17.84 7.02 -11.77
N GLU A 199 -16.50 6.86 -11.89
CA GLU A 199 -15.62 6.86 -10.74
C GLU A 199 -15.80 8.13 -9.90
N SER A 200 -15.78 7.99 -8.58
CA SER A 200 -15.94 9.12 -7.67
C SER A 200 -15.52 8.78 -6.24
N PHE A 201 -15.28 9.82 -5.46
CA PHE A 201 -15.11 9.66 -4.01
C PHE A 201 -15.82 10.78 -3.25
N THR A 202 -15.99 10.55 -1.95
CA THR A 202 -16.40 11.57 -0.98
C THR A 202 -15.32 11.75 0.08
N ILE A 203 -15.25 12.94 0.69
CA ILE A 203 -14.29 13.25 1.76
C ILE A 203 -15.05 13.44 3.06
N GLU A 204 -14.55 12.83 4.13
CA GLU A 204 -14.98 13.05 5.51
C GLU A 204 -13.80 13.48 6.38
N TYR A 205 -14.04 14.44 7.28
CA TYR A 205 -13.09 14.84 8.30
C TYR A 205 -13.45 14.13 9.61
N VAL A 206 -12.48 13.40 10.17
CA VAL A 206 -12.67 12.51 11.33
C VAL A 206 -11.66 12.79 12.42
N ASN A 207 -11.92 12.24 13.63
CA ASN A 207 -11.03 12.28 14.79
C ASN A 207 -10.88 10.89 15.39
N ASP A 208 -9.97 10.76 16.36
CA ASP A 208 -9.70 9.53 17.13
C ASP A 208 -9.29 8.34 16.24
N LYS A 209 -8.41 8.61 15.24
CA LYS A 209 -7.90 7.59 14.33
C LYS A 209 -6.39 7.40 14.49
N PRO A 210 -5.87 6.16 14.31
CA PRO A 210 -4.43 5.90 14.35
C PRO A 210 -3.67 6.41 13.12
N TRP A 211 -4.36 6.67 12.01
CA TRP A 211 -3.84 7.12 10.72
C TRP A 211 -4.13 8.62 10.47
N SER A 212 -3.51 9.20 9.43
CA SER A 212 -3.69 10.60 9.01
C SER A 212 -4.70 10.76 7.88
N GLY A 213 -4.73 9.82 6.93
CA GLY A 213 -5.70 9.68 5.86
C GLY A 213 -6.03 8.21 5.67
N TYR A 214 -7.14 7.91 5.02
CA TYR A 214 -7.55 6.55 4.71
C TYR A 214 -8.54 6.53 3.55
N ASN A 215 -8.35 5.60 2.61
CA ASN A 215 -9.27 5.38 1.50
C ASN A 215 -10.07 4.09 1.73
N TRP A 216 -11.36 4.22 1.97
CA TRP A 216 -12.31 3.10 1.99
C TRP A 216 -12.83 2.85 0.57
N TYR A 217 -12.25 1.89 -0.14
CA TYR A 217 -12.76 1.49 -1.44
C TYR A 217 -14.01 0.62 -1.29
N GLN A 218 -15.10 1.00 -1.99
CA GLN A 218 -16.42 0.41 -1.81
C GLN A 218 -16.85 -0.47 -3.00
N GLY A 219 -15.97 -0.63 -3.99
CA GLY A 219 -16.32 -1.22 -5.28
C GLY A 219 -17.05 -0.26 -6.21
N ASN A 220 -17.26 -0.66 -7.46
CA ASN A 220 -17.87 0.17 -8.51
C ASN A 220 -17.13 1.50 -8.73
N SER A 221 -15.84 1.50 -8.56
CA SER A 221 -14.96 2.69 -8.66
C SER A 221 -15.38 3.84 -7.73
N ILE A 222 -15.88 3.52 -6.52
CA ILE A 222 -16.29 4.50 -5.51
C ILE A 222 -15.44 4.36 -4.26
N SER A 223 -14.96 5.49 -3.72
CA SER A 223 -14.22 5.56 -2.46
C SER A 223 -14.85 6.53 -1.46
N LEU A 224 -14.65 6.26 -0.17
CA LEU A 224 -14.79 7.20 0.92
C LEU A 224 -13.39 7.52 1.45
N ILE A 225 -12.95 8.78 1.30
CA ILE A 225 -11.65 9.24 1.82
C ILE A 225 -11.88 9.94 3.15
N GLN A 226 -11.20 9.48 4.19
CA GLN A 226 -11.26 10.09 5.51
C GLN A 226 -9.95 10.77 5.84
N VAL A 227 -10.03 12.02 6.34
CA VAL A 227 -8.88 12.84 6.77
C VAL A 227 -8.99 13.06 8.27
N ASN A 228 -7.97 12.60 9.02
CA ASN A 228 -7.92 12.77 10.47
C ASN A 228 -7.42 14.17 10.83
N THR A 229 -8.22 14.90 11.64
CA THR A 229 -7.95 16.28 12.07
C THR A 229 -7.49 16.42 13.51
N ASP A 230 -7.08 15.33 14.17
CA ASP A 230 -6.56 15.35 15.55
C ASP A 230 -5.25 16.17 15.68
N PHE A 231 -4.50 16.27 14.57
CA PHE A 231 -3.23 16.97 14.53
C PHE A 231 -3.27 18.10 13.51
N PRO A 232 -2.42 19.13 13.68
CA PRO A 232 -2.27 20.18 12.67
C PRO A 232 -1.97 19.61 11.29
N ILE A 233 -2.71 20.03 10.28
CA ILE A 233 -2.50 19.64 8.88
C ILE A 233 -1.74 20.77 8.20
N TYR A 234 -0.50 20.50 7.79
CA TYR A 234 0.32 21.45 7.06
C TYR A 234 -0.08 21.54 5.60
N ILE A 235 0.19 22.67 4.96
CA ILE A 235 -0.27 22.96 3.59
C ILE A 235 0.14 21.87 2.57
N SER A 236 1.36 21.34 2.65
CA SER A 236 1.83 20.27 1.77
C SER A 236 1.01 18.98 1.91
N ARG A 237 0.39 18.74 3.09
CA ARG A 237 -0.38 17.52 3.32
C ARG A 237 -1.66 17.47 2.47
N ALA A 238 -2.13 18.61 1.94
CA ALA A 238 -3.31 18.61 1.07
C ALA A 238 -3.02 17.90 -0.26
N VAL A 239 -1.87 18.15 -0.88
CA VAL A 239 -1.43 17.40 -2.08
C VAL A 239 -1.00 15.99 -1.70
N ASP A 240 -0.24 15.81 -0.60
CA ASP A 240 0.17 14.47 -0.16
C ASP A 240 -1.03 13.54 0.00
N LEU A 241 -2.00 13.91 0.83
CA LEU A 241 -3.18 13.07 1.07
C LEU A 241 -4.12 13.04 -0.14
N GLY A 242 -4.28 14.18 -0.83
CA GLY A 242 -5.15 14.27 -2.01
C GLY A 242 -4.71 13.37 -3.15
N CYS A 243 -3.41 13.32 -3.45
CA CYS A 243 -2.88 12.42 -4.47
C CYS A 243 -2.76 10.98 -3.97
N HIS A 244 -2.31 10.77 -2.73
CA HIS A 244 -2.11 9.45 -2.16
C HIS A 244 -3.42 8.67 -2.01
N GLU A 245 -4.45 9.28 -1.38
CA GLU A 245 -5.74 8.63 -1.19
C GLU A 245 -6.61 8.67 -2.45
N GLY A 246 -6.43 9.71 -3.29
CA GLY A 246 -7.22 9.96 -4.50
C GLY A 246 -6.50 9.57 -5.78
N TYR A 247 -5.98 10.56 -6.51
CA TYR A 247 -5.43 10.45 -7.86
C TYR A 247 -3.97 10.91 -7.93
N PRO A 248 -3.03 10.07 -8.43
CA PRO A 248 -3.20 8.73 -8.98
C PRO A 248 -3.03 7.60 -7.95
N GLY A 249 -3.26 7.85 -6.65
CA GLY A 249 -3.03 6.92 -5.56
C GLY A 249 -4.10 5.84 -5.38
N HIS A 250 -4.51 5.57 -4.13
CA HIS A 250 -5.33 4.41 -3.76
C HIS A 250 -6.66 4.31 -4.51
N HIS A 251 -7.37 5.43 -4.72
CA HIS A 251 -8.62 5.42 -5.50
C HIS A 251 -8.38 4.94 -6.93
N THR A 252 -7.38 5.50 -7.61
CA THR A 252 -7.00 5.09 -8.97
C THR A 252 -6.55 3.64 -9.03
N PHE A 253 -5.70 3.21 -8.10
CA PHE A 253 -5.22 1.82 -7.99
C PHE A 253 -6.36 0.83 -7.88
N ASN A 254 -7.26 1.02 -6.91
CA ASN A 254 -8.38 0.12 -6.70
C ASN A 254 -9.37 0.12 -7.87
N ALA A 255 -9.65 1.29 -8.47
CA ALA A 255 -10.54 1.40 -9.62
C ALA A 255 -9.98 0.68 -10.86
N LEU A 256 -8.67 0.78 -11.11
CA LEU A 256 -8.02 0.08 -12.21
C LEU A 256 -7.93 -1.44 -11.97
N LEU A 257 -7.61 -1.88 -10.74
CA LEU A 257 -7.63 -3.29 -10.39
C LEU A 257 -9.03 -3.90 -10.56
N GLU A 258 -10.06 -3.24 -10.04
CA GLU A 258 -11.44 -3.70 -10.21
C GLU A 258 -11.82 -3.80 -11.67
N LYS A 259 -11.55 -2.75 -12.46
CA LYS A 259 -11.87 -2.74 -13.90
C LYS A 259 -11.15 -3.86 -14.65
N ASN A 260 -9.83 -3.91 -14.54
CA ASN A 260 -9.02 -4.77 -15.41
C ASN A 260 -9.01 -6.24 -14.94
N LEU A 261 -8.93 -6.47 -13.62
CA LEU A 261 -8.76 -7.83 -13.10
C LEU A 261 -10.09 -8.46 -12.67
N VAL A 262 -10.97 -7.71 -11.99
CA VAL A 262 -12.26 -8.29 -11.54
C VAL A 262 -13.28 -8.30 -12.67
N ASN A 263 -13.51 -7.14 -13.33
CA ASN A 263 -14.59 -7.00 -14.29
C ASN A 263 -14.21 -7.54 -15.68
N ASP A 264 -13.02 -7.21 -16.19
CA ASP A 264 -12.60 -7.57 -17.56
C ASP A 264 -12.01 -9.01 -17.61
N ALA A 265 -11.14 -9.37 -16.65
CA ALA A 265 -10.49 -10.69 -16.60
C ALA A 265 -11.27 -11.74 -15.78
N GLY A 266 -12.24 -11.35 -14.95
CA GLY A 266 -13.02 -12.27 -14.11
C GLY A 266 -12.24 -12.82 -12.91
N TRP A 267 -11.14 -12.17 -12.48
CA TRP A 267 -10.29 -12.63 -11.39
C TRP A 267 -10.84 -12.16 -10.04
N LEU A 268 -11.72 -12.98 -9.48
CA LEU A 268 -12.52 -12.63 -8.31
C LEU A 268 -11.66 -12.32 -7.06
N GLU A 269 -10.48 -12.90 -6.92
CA GLU A 269 -9.57 -12.70 -5.79
C GLU A 269 -9.17 -11.23 -5.59
N PHE A 270 -9.23 -10.40 -6.64
CA PHE A 270 -8.96 -8.96 -6.55
C PHE A 270 -10.15 -8.13 -6.05
N SER A 271 -11.29 -8.77 -5.74
CA SER A 271 -12.39 -8.12 -5.01
C SER A 271 -12.17 -8.00 -3.50
N LEU A 272 -11.03 -8.49 -3.01
CA LEU A 272 -10.58 -8.37 -1.64
C LEU A 272 -9.16 -7.81 -1.59
N TYR A 273 -8.93 -6.84 -0.69
CA TYR A 273 -7.61 -6.31 -0.41
C TYR A 273 -7.18 -6.72 1.01
N PRO A 274 -6.24 -7.68 1.14
CA PRO A 274 -5.68 -8.01 2.44
C PRO A 274 -4.57 -7.01 2.78
N LEU A 275 -4.71 -6.32 3.92
CA LEU A 275 -3.77 -5.26 4.33
C LEU A 275 -2.34 -5.77 4.52
N PHE A 276 -2.21 -6.97 5.12
CA PHE A 276 -0.89 -7.59 5.38
C PHE A 276 -0.52 -8.55 4.25
N SER A 277 -0.21 -7.99 3.08
CA SER A 277 0.11 -8.76 1.87
C SER A 277 1.11 -8.01 0.98
N PRO A 278 1.75 -8.69 0.02
CA PRO A 278 2.66 -8.03 -0.94
C PRO A 278 1.99 -6.91 -1.75
N GLN A 279 0.67 -6.96 -1.94
CA GLN A 279 -0.09 -5.92 -2.60
C GLN A 279 0.04 -4.56 -1.90
N SER A 280 0.15 -4.55 -0.56
CA SER A 280 0.24 -3.31 0.21
C SER A 280 1.54 -2.53 -0.03
N LEU A 281 2.66 -3.21 -0.31
CA LEU A 281 3.89 -2.52 -0.66
C LEU A 281 3.73 -1.75 -1.97
N ILE A 282 3.06 -2.34 -2.96
CA ILE A 282 2.79 -1.68 -4.25
C ILE A 282 1.76 -0.57 -4.06
N ALA A 283 0.69 -0.80 -3.31
CA ALA A 283 -0.36 0.19 -3.08
C ALA A 283 0.17 1.45 -2.38
N GLU A 284 0.91 1.29 -1.28
CA GLU A 284 1.51 2.41 -0.54
C GLU A 284 2.65 3.07 -1.33
N GLY A 285 3.49 2.24 -1.96
CA GLY A 285 4.58 2.72 -2.80
C GLY A 285 4.09 3.55 -3.98
N SER A 286 3.08 3.06 -4.70
CA SER A 286 2.47 3.78 -5.82
C SER A 286 1.70 5.02 -5.37
N GLY A 287 0.97 4.96 -4.25
CA GLY A 287 0.30 6.13 -3.68
C GLY A 287 1.28 7.27 -3.42
N ASN A 288 2.42 6.97 -2.81
CA ASN A 288 3.46 7.96 -2.52
C ASN A 288 4.25 8.40 -3.76
N TYR A 289 4.59 7.49 -4.68
CA TYR A 289 5.29 7.86 -5.91
C TYR A 289 4.40 8.63 -6.87
N GLY A 290 3.11 8.31 -6.92
CA GLY A 290 2.12 8.99 -7.73
C GLY A 290 2.07 10.50 -7.49
N ILE A 291 2.43 10.97 -6.29
CA ILE A 291 2.55 12.39 -5.96
C ILE A 291 3.65 13.04 -6.83
N ASP A 292 4.84 12.42 -6.86
CA ASP A 292 5.98 12.93 -7.62
C ASP A 292 5.74 12.83 -9.13
N LEU A 293 5.02 11.78 -9.56
CA LEU A 293 4.65 11.58 -10.97
C LEU A 293 3.62 12.63 -11.43
N ALA A 294 2.63 12.96 -10.59
CA ALA A 294 1.62 13.98 -10.88
C ALA A 294 2.20 15.40 -10.83
N PHE A 295 3.22 15.63 -10.00
CA PHE A 295 3.84 16.95 -9.81
C PHE A 295 5.37 16.87 -9.92
N PRO A 296 5.93 16.69 -11.12
CA PRO A 296 7.37 16.56 -11.30
C PRO A 296 8.12 17.87 -10.98
N GLY A 297 9.27 17.74 -10.33
CA GLY A 297 10.19 18.85 -10.05
C GLY A 297 9.56 19.94 -9.17
N ALA A 298 9.55 21.20 -9.67
CA ALA A 298 9.02 22.34 -8.93
C ALA A 298 7.50 22.54 -9.08
N GLU A 299 6.83 21.74 -9.91
CA GLU A 299 5.40 21.95 -10.24
C GLU A 299 4.49 21.87 -9.02
N ARG A 300 4.84 21.03 -8.05
CA ARG A 300 4.10 20.94 -6.80
C ARG A 300 4.17 22.25 -6.01
N SER A 301 5.36 22.72 -5.71
CA SER A 301 5.55 23.96 -4.95
C SER A 301 4.97 25.17 -5.67
N ASP A 302 5.05 25.21 -7.00
CA ASP A 302 4.47 26.27 -7.81
C ASP A 302 2.93 26.27 -7.75
N PHE A 303 2.30 25.09 -7.87
CA PHE A 303 0.86 24.95 -7.70
C PHE A 303 0.41 25.32 -6.28
N GLU A 304 1.07 24.80 -5.26
CA GLU A 304 0.71 25.09 -3.88
C GLU A 304 0.85 26.58 -3.56
N LYS A 305 1.95 27.22 -3.97
CA LYS A 305 2.14 28.69 -3.84
C LYS A 305 1.07 29.51 -4.56
N ALA A 306 0.71 29.09 -5.77
CA ALA A 306 -0.24 29.86 -6.58
C ALA A 306 -1.70 29.67 -6.15
N VAL A 307 -2.06 28.50 -5.63
CA VAL A 307 -3.46 28.11 -5.38
C VAL A 307 -3.72 27.84 -3.88
N LEU A 308 -2.97 26.93 -3.26
CA LEU A 308 -3.30 26.44 -1.92
C LEU A 308 -2.95 27.44 -0.82
N PHE A 309 -1.80 28.12 -0.91
CA PHE A 309 -1.41 29.15 0.05
C PHE A 309 -2.44 30.28 0.15
N PRO A 310 -2.89 30.88 -0.98
CA PRO A 310 -3.97 31.87 -0.94
C PRO A 310 -5.29 31.34 -0.36
N LEU A 311 -5.69 30.11 -0.71
CA LEU A 311 -6.91 29.48 -0.17
C LEU A 311 -6.83 29.28 1.35
N ALA A 312 -5.67 28.87 1.83
CA ALA A 312 -5.41 28.71 3.27
C ALA A 312 -5.20 30.03 4.01
N GLY A 313 -5.00 31.14 3.29
CA GLY A 313 -4.66 32.44 3.87
C GLY A 313 -3.22 32.50 4.42
N LEU A 314 -2.32 31.68 3.85
CA LEU A 314 -0.90 31.60 4.21
C LEU A 314 -0.05 32.52 3.33
N ASP A 315 1.12 32.92 3.85
CA ASP A 315 2.08 33.76 3.13
C ASP A 315 2.96 32.91 2.19
N ALA A 316 2.80 33.07 0.88
CA ALA A 316 3.56 32.36 -0.12
C ALA A 316 5.04 32.84 -0.24
N GLU A 317 5.42 33.99 0.33
CA GLU A 317 6.81 34.48 0.26
C GLU A 317 7.79 33.58 1.03
N THR A 318 7.29 32.84 2.03
CA THR A 318 8.09 31.89 2.84
C THR A 318 8.06 30.46 2.33
N ALA A 319 7.29 30.19 1.28
CA ALA A 319 7.04 28.83 0.78
C ALA A 319 8.31 28.10 0.31
N ASP A 320 9.21 28.77 -0.40
CA ASP A 320 10.43 28.12 -0.91
C ASP A 320 11.24 27.50 0.24
N ARG A 321 11.41 28.24 1.34
CA ARG A 321 12.09 27.73 2.52
C ARG A 321 11.32 26.59 3.20
N TYR A 322 9.99 26.64 3.18
CA TYR A 322 9.16 25.55 3.68
C TYR A 322 9.44 24.25 2.93
N TYR A 323 9.53 24.30 1.58
CA TYR A 323 9.80 23.10 0.78
C TYR A 323 11.25 22.61 0.92
N GLU A 324 12.22 23.49 1.13
CA GLU A 324 13.59 23.07 1.46
C GLU A 324 13.62 22.29 2.78
N VAL A 325 12.95 22.78 3.82
CA VAL A 325 12.82 22.10 5.11
C VAL A 325 12.04 20.79 4.96
N ALA A 326 10.92 20.79 4.25
CA ALA A 326 10.10 19.61 4.02
C ALA A 326 10.85 18.50 3.27
N ALA A 327 11.69 18.87 2.29
CA ALA A 327 12.51 17.92 1.54
C ALA A 327 13.56 17.23 2.44
N LEU A 328 14.20 17.95 3.36
CA LEU A 328 15.13 17.37 4.34
C LEU A 328 14.38 16.46 5.33
N ILE A 329 13.23 16.89 5.84
CA ILE A 329 12.40 16.06 6.71
C ILE A 329 11.94 14.78 5.99
N GLY A 330 11.61 14.86 4.69
CA GLY A 330 11.27 13.71 3.87
C GLY A 330 12.38 12.65 3.82
N GLN A 331 13.66 13.06 3.79
CA GLN A 331 14.79 12.13 3.82
C GLN A 331 14.95 11.43 5.18
N LEU A 332 14.43 12.01 6.26
CA LEU A 332 14.43 11.41 7.60
C LEU A 332 13.34 10.34 7.79
N ASN A 333 12.44 10.13 6.81
CA ASN A 333 11.33 9.18 6.97
C ASN A 333 11.79 7.73 7.21
N PHE A 334 12.99 7.35 6.75
CA PHE A 334 13.57 6.03 7.03
C PHE A 334 13.91 5.82 8.51
N ALA A 335 14.08 6.88 9.30
CA ALA A 335 14.26 6.75 10.75
C ALA A 335 13.07 6.04 11.43
N GLY A 336 11.89 6.09 10.80
CA GLY A 336 10.72 5.34 11.25
C GLY A 336 10.85 3.83 11.10
N ASN A 337 11.58 3.35 10.09
CA ASN A 337 11.84 1.93 9.88
C ASN A 337 12.83 1.40 10.92
N GLU A 338 13.87 2.17 11.22
CA GLU A 338 14.87 1.78 12.23
C GLU A 338 14.27 1.72 13.63
N ALA A 339 13.47 2.72 14.02
CA ALA A 339 12.71 2.68 15.27
C ALA A 339 11.81 1.45 15.36
N ALA A 340 11.13 1.09 14.27
CA ALA A 340 10.27 -0.09 14.24
C ALA A 340 11.07 -1.39 14.28
N ARG A 341 12.20 -1.48 13.56
CA ARG A 341 13.09 -2.64 13.54
C ARG A 341 13.60 -2.96 14.94
N ASP A 342 14.25 -1.99 15.57
CA ASP A 342 14.87 -2.19 16.88
C ASP A 342 13.83 -2.47 17.97
N TYR A 343 12.68 -1.76 17.92
CA TYR A 343 11.59 -1.97 18.87
C TYR A 343 10.94 -3.35 18.72
N LEU A 344 10.60 -3.77 17.52
CA LEU A 344 9.94 -5.05 17.28
C LEU A 344 10.88 -6.24 17.47
N ASN A 345 12.19 -6.06 17.27
CA ASN A 345 13.22 -7.05 17.60
C ASN A 345 13.49 -7.12 19.12
N GLY A 346 12.96 -6.18 19.92
CA GLY A 346 13.17 -6.13 21.36
C GLY A 346 14.52 -5.59 21.78
N GLU A 347 15.21 -4.85 20.88
CA GLU A 347 16.51 -4.24 21.14
C GLU A 347 16.37 -2.93 21.91
N ILE A 348 15.28 -2.21 21.69
CA ILE A 348 14.92 -0.98 22.41
C ILE A 348 13.50 -1.03 22.96
N THR A 349 13.23 -0.24 23.98
CA THR A 349 11.89 -0.05 24.55
C THR A 349 11.03 0.87 23.67
N ARG A 350 9.73 0.91 23.95
CA ARG A 350 8.80 1.85 23.29
C ARG A 350 9.19 3.31 23.49
N GLU A 351 9.63 3.64 24.70
CA GLU A 351 10.08 4.98 25.07
C GLU A 351 11.34 5.38 24.29
N GLU A 352 12.31 4.47 24.18
CA GLU A 352 13.52 4.67 23.37
C GLU A 352 13.20 4.80 21.88
N ALA A 353 12.24 4.02 21.34
CA ALA A 353 11.75 4.17 19.98
C ALA A 353 11.08 5.55 19.75
N ALA A 354 10.31 6.03 20.72
CA ALA A 354 9.72 7.36 20.67
C ALA A 354 10.78 8.47 20.71
N GLU A 355 11.84 8.32 21.53
CA GLU A 355 12.99 9.24 21.58
C GLU A 355 13.77 9.23 20.27
N TRP A 356 13.97 8.06 19.65
CA TRP A 356 14.59 7.94 18.33
C TRP A 356 13.79 8.70 17.27
N LEU A 357 12.47 8.52 17.24
CA LEU A 357 11.57 9.22 16.32
C LEU A 357 11.59 10.74 16.52
N GLN A 358 11.73 11.22 17.75
CA GLN A 358 11.89 12.65 18.04
C GLN A 358 13.23 13.17 17.55
N THR A 359 14.30 12.41 17.75
CA THR A 359 15.67 12.81 17.44
C THR A 359 15.96 12.75 15.95
N TYR A 360 15.67 11.62 15.30
CA TYR A 360 16.03 11.37 13.90
C TYR A 360 14.86 11.52 12.93
N GLY A 361 13.61 11.37 13.40
CA GLY A 361 12.40 11.60 12.59
C GLY A 361 11.85 13.03 12.71
N MET A 362 12.45 13.89 13.56
CA MET A 362 11.96 15.24 13.87
C MET A 362 10.48 15.29 14.28
N MET A 363 9.99 14.22 14.89
CA MET A 363 8.61 14.13 15.34
C MET A 363 8.42 14.86 16.66
N ARG A 364 7.25 15.47 16.81
CA ARG A 364 6.78 15.97 18.12
C ARG A 364 6.58 14.79 19.07
N GLU A 365 6.65 15.03 20.37
CA GLU A 365 6.47 14.00 21.40
C GLU A 365 5.14 13.24 21.25
N ASP A 366 4.02 13.97 21.09
CA ASP A 366 2.69 13.36 20.93
C ASP A 366 2.58 12.51 19.66
N LYS A 367 3.24 12.94 18.56
CA LYS A 367 3.30 12.20 17.29
C LYS A 367 4.21 10.98 17.39
N SER A 368 5.35 11.06 18.06
CA SER A 368 6.25 9.91 18.25
C SER A 368 5.55 8.81 19.05
N LEU A 369 4.82 9.17 20.11
CA LEU A 369 4.01 8.22 20.89
C LEU A 369 2.83 7.64 20.09
N GLN A 370 2.22 8.42 19.19
CA GLN A 370 1.22 7.90 18.26
C GLN A 370 1.88 6.92 17.29
N ARG A 371 3.08 7.24 16.76
CA ARG A 371 3.80 6.39 15.81
C ARG A 371 4.20 5.04 16.43
N THR A 372 4.59 5.00 17.72
CA THR A 372 4.85 3.72 18.38
C THR A 372 3.59 2.86 18.49
N ARG A 373 2.41 3.45 18.76
CA ARG A 373 1.14 2.71 18.72
C ARG A 373 0.79 2.22 17.31
N PHE A 374 1.13 2.99 16.28
CA PHE A 374 1.00 2.55 14.89
C PHE A 374 1.90 1.33 14.64
N ILE A 375 3.15 1.35 15.11
CA ILE A 375 4.09 0.23 14.99
C ILE A 375 3.56 -1.01 15.72
N ASP A 376 2.96 -0.88 16.92
CA ASP A 376 2.34 -2.01 17.61
C ASP A 376 1.22 -2.67 16.80
N THR A 377 0.42 -1.86 16.11
CA THR A 377 -0.75 -2.34 15.36
C THR A 377 -0.37 -2.92 14.00
N TYR A 378 0.51 -2.21 13.28
CA TYR A 378 0.80 -2.49 11.87
C TYR A 378 2.18 -3.13 11.64
N ARG A 379 3.04 -3.16 12.68
CA ARG A 379 4.35 -3.82 12.71
C ARG A 379 5.24 -3.38 11.52
N SER A 380 5.77 -4.34 10.78
CA SER A 380 6.65 -4.10 9.62
C SER A 380 5.96 -3.42 8.43
N TYR A 381 4.65 -3.18 8.46
CA TYR A 381 3.93 -2.42 7.45
C TYR A 381 4.54 -1.04 7.17
N VAL A 382 5.24 -0.47 8.15
CA VAL A 382 5.88 0.87 8.04
C VAL A 382 6.81 1.02 6.84
N ILE A 383 7.40 -0.09 6.34
CA ILE A 383 8.30 -0.05 5.19
C ILE A 383 7.59 0.30 3.88
N ASN A 384 6.29 0.00 3.78
CA ASN A 384 5.53 0.15 2.54
C ASN A 384 5.49 1.61 2.06
N TYR A 385 5.54 2.58 2.99
CA TYR A 385 5.47 4.00 2.67
C TYR A 385 6.73 4.54 1.98
N ASN A 386 7.91 4.30 2.53
CA ASN A 386 9.16 4.87 2.05
C ASN A 386 9.96 3.90 1.18
N HIS A 387 10.16 2.66 1.63
CA HIS A 387 10.84 1.64 0.83
C HIS A 387 10.00 1.24 -0.38
N GLY A 388 8.67 1.08 -0.20
CA GLY A 388 7.75 0.84 -1.32
C GLY A 388 7.80 1.96 -2.35
N LYS A 389 7.80 3.24 -1.91
CA LYS A 389 8.00 4.39 -2.82
C LYS A 389 9.30 4.29 -3.61
N ALA A 390 10.41 3.97 -2.94
CA ALA A 390 11.71 3.84 -3.60
C ALA A 390 11.71 2.72 -4.66
N MET A 391 11.15 1.55 -4.33
CA MET A 391 11.04 0.44 -5.29
C MET A 391 10.18 0.79 -6.50
N VAL A 392 9.04 1.44 -6.28
CA VAL A 392 8.17 1.90 -7.38
C VAL A 392 8.88 2.95 -8.23
N ALA A 393 9.58 3.91 -7.63
CA ALA A 393 10.36 4.92 -8.35
C ALA A 393 11.43 4.27 -9.24
N ASP A 394 12.22 3.34 -8.69
CA ASP A 394 13.26 2.63 -9.43
C ASP A 394 12.68 1.86 -10.63
N TYR A 395 11.53 1.20 -10.45
CA TYR A 395 10.83 0.49 -11.51
C TYR A 395 10.33 1.42 -12.61
N ILE A 396 9.65 2.50 -12.24
CA ILE A 396 9.01 3.42 -13.19
C ILE A 396 10.04 4.25 -13.95
N GLU A 397 11.12 4.68 -13.28
CA GLU A 397 12.13 5.59 -13.83
C GLU A 397 13.30 4.87 -14.50
N ARG A 398 13.34 3.54 -14.45
CA ARG A 398 14.43 2.74 -15.06
C ARG A 398 14.63 3.09 -16.51
N ASP A 399 15.86 2.94 -17.00
CA ASP A 399 16.30 3.18 -18.38
C ASP A 399 16.15 4.63 -18.83
N GLY A 400 15.97 5.58 -17.90
CA GLY A 400 15.84 7.00 -18.21
C GLY A 400 14.51 7.36 -18.88
N ALA A 401 13.43 6.63 -18.51
CA ALA A 401 12.08 6.82 -19.03
C ALA A 401 11.65 8.29 -19.02
N ASP A 402 11.08 8.77 -20.11
CA ASP A 402 10.45 10.08 -20.17
C ASP A 402 9.09 10.07 -19.44
N ILE A 403 8.44 11.23 -19.35
CA ILE A 403 7.22 11.36 -18.54
C ILE A 403 6.07 10.50 -19.07
N ASP A 404 5.93 10.36 -20.38
CA ASP A 404 4.85 9.56 -20.97
C ASP A 404 5.11 8.06 -20.76
N GLU A 405 6.38 7.62 -20.86
CA GLU A 405 6.79 6.26 -20.54
C GLU A 405 6.59 5.92 -19.06
N ARG A 406 6.87 6.88 -18.14
CA ARG A 406 6.63 6.70 -16.71
C ARG A 406 5.14 6.52 -16.41
N TRP A 407 4.28 7.34 -16.97
CA TRP A 407 2.83 7.20 -16.80
C TRP A 407 2.31 5.88 -17.37
N ALA A 408 2.77 5.46 -18.54
CA ALA A 408 2.37 4.19 -19.13
C ALA A 408 2.80 2.98 -18.28
N ARG A 409 4.03 2.99 -17.74
CA ARG A 409 4.50 1.95 -16.80
C ARG A 409 3.71 1.97 -15.50
N PHE A 410 3.39 3.15 -14.98
CA PHE A 410 2.62 3.31 -13.77
C PHE A 410 1.20 2.76 -13.94
N GLU A 411 0.49 3.11 -15.02
CA GLU A 411 -0.84 2.56 -15.32
C GLU A 411 -0.80 1.04 -15.48
N ALA A 412 0.20 0.50 -16.20
CA ALA A 412 0.37 -0.95 -16.38
C ALA A 412 0.59 -1.66 -15.02
N MET A 413 1.39 -1.08 -14.13
CA MET A 413 1.61 -1.60 -12.78
C MET A 413 0.30 -1.60 -11.97
N LEU A 414 -0.46 -0.51 -11.98
CA LEU A 414 -1.73 -0.40 -11.24
C LEU A 414 -2.83 -1.32 -11.81
N SER A 415 -2.68 -1.79 -13.05
CA SER A 415 -3.68 -2.58 -13.79
C SER A 415 -3.36 -4.08 -13.82
N SER A 416 -2.31 -4.52 -13.12
CA SER A 416 -1.81 -5.91 -13.21
C SER A 416 -1.54 -6.52 -11.83
N PRO A 417 -1.47 -7.87 -11.72
CA PRO A 417 -1.26 -8.56 -10.45
C PRO A 417 0.22 -8.62 -10.03
N MET A 418 0.95 -7.51 -10.20
CA MET A 418 2.37 -7.44 -9.89
C MET A 418 2.68 -7.72 -8.43
N LEU A 419 3.82 -8.34 -8.20
CA LEU A 419 4.44 -8.53 -6.89
C LEU A 419 5.65 -7.59 -6.74
N PRO A 420 6.11 -7.31 -5.51
CA PRO A 420 7.33 -6.51 -5.28
C PRO A 420 8.59 -7.08 -5.96
N ALA A 421 8.62 -8.39 -6.21
CA ALA A 421 9.70 -9.03 -6.96
C ALA A 421 9.75 -8.58 -8.44
N ASP A 422 8.63 -8.20 -9.02
CA ASP A 422 8.51 -7.77 -10.41
C ASP A 422 8.97 -6.31 -10.62
N LEU A 423 9.15 -5.57 -9.51
CA LEU A 423 9.67 -4.20 -9.52
C LEU A 423 11.20 -4.14 -9.66
N LYS A 424 11.91 -5.26 -9.55
CA LYS A 424 13.38 -5.32 -9.57
C LYS A 424 13.97 -5.35 -10.98
#